data_110c2e0ada6c2c3acb0b766446bfee32
#
_entry.id   110c2e0ada6c2c3acb0b766446bfee32
#
_cell.length_a   1.000
_cell.length_b   1.000
_cell.length_c   1.000
_cell.angle_alpha   90.00
_cell.angle_beta   90.00
_cell.angle_gamma   90.00
#
_symmetry.space_group_name_H-M   'P 1'
#
loop_
_entity.id
_entity.type
_entity.pdbx_description
1 polymer ?
#
loop_
_entity_poly.entity_id
_entity_poly.type
_entity_poly.pdbx_seq_one_letter_code
_entity_poly.pdbx_strand_id
1 'polypeptide(L)'
;RALKPHWHGCLLLDIRMPGMDGLSLQKKLLELGCDLPVVIMTGHGDVDSAREAFRAMAVDFLEKPLDGTRLLAAIAEAFERQRQAADAAASRSQIQRRLDGLTPREREVMARVVAGRHNREIAAELAISPRTVEVHKARMMDKLGVASVAELVRLSLG
;
A
#
# COMPACT_ATOMS: atom_id res chain seq x y z
N ARG A 1 0.79 -20.22 -18.13
CA ARG A 1 1.26 -18.89 -18.60
C ARG A 1 1.57 -18.09 -17.35
N ALA A 2 2.81 -17.62 -17.20
CA ALA A 2 3.22 -16.86 -16.03
C ALA A 2 2.43 -15.55 -15.92
N LEU A 3 1.93 -15.24 -14.71
CA LEU A 3 1.38 -13.94 -14.38
C LEU A 3 2.45 -12.88 -14.62
N LYS A 4 2.12 -11.83 -15.37
CA LYS A 4 3.06 -10.73 -15.60
C LYS A 4 2.88 -9.72 -14.46
N PRO A 5 3.97 -9.19 -13.90
CA PRO A 5 3.87 -8.02 -13.03
C PRO A 5 3.19 -6.89 -13.82
N HIS A 6 2.28 -6.18 -13.18
CA HIS A 6 1.48 -5.07 -13.75
C HIS A 6 0.27 -5.44 -14.62
N TRP A 7 -0.31 -6.60 -14.46
CA TRP A 7 -1.62 -6.86 -15.03
C TRP A 7 -2.68 -5.96 -14.36
N HIS A 8 -3.50 -5.32 -15.22
CA HIS A 8 -4.67 -4.59 -14.79
C HIS A 8 -5.90 -5.45 -15.05
N GLY A 9 -6.75 -5.62 -14.05
CA GLY A 9 -7.97 -6.39 -14.16
C GLY A 9 -8.41 -7.01 -12.84
N CYS A 10 -9.45 -7.82 -12.88
CA CYS A 10 -9.85 -8.66 -11.77
C CYS A 10 -9.99 -10.11 -12.24
N LEU A 11 -9.86 -11.03 -11.29
CA LEU A 11 -10.05 -12.45 -11.52
C LEU A 11 -11.46 -12.84 -11.05
N LEU A 12 -12.20 -13.48 -11.94
CA LEU A 12 -13.47 -14.13 -11.60
C LEU A 12 -13.18 -15.63 -11.45
N LEU A 13 -13.27 -16.15 -10.24
CA LEU A 13 -12.96 -17.54 -9.92
C LEU A 13 -14.23 -18.28 -9.51
N ASP A 14 -14.53 -19.37 -10.21
CA ASP A 14 -15.54 -20.31 -9.76
C ASP A 14 -14.96 -21.19 -8.64
N ILE A 15 -15.69 -21.38 -7.55
CA ILE A 15 -15.27 -22.33 -6.51
C ILE A 15 -15.11 -23.73 -7.08
N ARG A 16 -16.08 -24.18 -7.89
CA ARG A 16 -16.08 -25.54 -8.45
C ARG A 16 -15.41 -25.58 -9.81
N MET A 17 -14.11 -25.76 -9.83
CA MET A 17 -13.33 -25.97 -11.07
C MET A 17 -12.68 -27.36 -11.09
N PRO A 18 -12.55 -28.01 -12.25
CA PRO A 18 -11.81 -29.27 -12.38
C PRO A 18 -10.34 -29.10 -11.94
N GLY A 19 -9.85 -30.02 -11.14
CA GLY A 19 -8.46 -30.07 -10.67
C GLY A 19 -8.18 -29.24 -9.44
N MET A 20 -8.24 -27.92 -9.52
CA MET A 20 -8.01 -27.01 -8.39
C MET A 20 -9.24 -26.13 -8.20
N ASP A 21 -9.80 -26.09 -7.00
CA ASP A 21 -10.91 -25.21 -6.69
C ASP A 21 -10.50 -23.72 -6.64
N GLY A 22 -11.49 -22.82 -6.74
CA GLY A 22 -11.24 -21.38 -6.80
C GLY A 22 -10.58 -20.80 -5.56
N LEU A 23 -10.89 -21.33 -4.36
CA LEU A 23 -10.32 -20.87 -3.10
C LEU A 23 -8.84 -21.29 -2.97
N SER A 24 -8.54 -22.54 -3.35
CA SER A 24 -7.15 -23.04 -3.43
C SER A 24 -6.34 -22.23 -4.44
N LEU A 25 -6.91 -21.89 -5.58
CA LEU A 25 -6.25 -21.05 -6.58
C LEU A 25 -6.01 -19.64 -6.04
N GLN A 26 -6.98 -19.01 -5.38
CA GLN A 26 -6.83 -17.70 -4.75
C GLN A 26 -5.68 -17.69 -3.74
N LYS A 27 -5.63 -18.69 -2.85
CA LYS A 27 -4.55 -18.83 -1.87
C LYS A 27 -3.18 -18.95 -2.54
N LYS A 28 -3.07 -19.75 -3.58
CA LYS A 28 -1.84 -19.92 -4.34
C LYS A 28 -1.41 -18.63 -5.07
N LEU A 29 -2.37 -17.85 -5.57
CA LEU A 29 -2.09 -16.54 -6.17
C LEU A 29 -1.51 -15.56 -5.16
N LEU A 30 -2.05 -15.53 -3.93
CA LEU A 30 -1.51 -14.72 -2.82
C LEU A 30 -0.09 -15.16 -2.45
N GLU A 31 0.17 -16.45 -2.35
CA GLU A 31 1.51 -17.01 -2.08
C GLU A 31 2.53 -16.62 -3.17
N LEU A 32 2.08 -16.47 -4.41
CA LEU A 32 2.90 -16.02 -5.56
C LEU A 32 3.03 -14.50 -5.67
N GLY A 33 2.48 -13.73 -4.72
CA GLY A 33 2.51 -12.26 -4.74
C GLY A 33 1.65 -11.65 -5.84
N CYS A 34 0.55 -12.32 -6.23
CA CYS A 34 -0.39 -11.78 -7.20
C CYS A 34 -1.36 -10.82 -6.51
N ASP A 35 -1.30 -9.55 -6.85
CA ASP A 35 -2.12 -8.48 -6.27
C ASP A 35 -3.43 -8.21 -7.03
N LEU A 36 -3.77 -9.09 -8.00
CA LEU A 36 -5.03 -8.94 -8.74
C LEU A 36 -6.23 -9.15 -7.82
N PRO A 37 -7.20 -8.23 -7.81
CA PRO A 37 -8.45 -8.41 -7.07
C PRO A 37 -9.18 -9.65 -7.56
N VAL A 38 -9.75 -10.40 -6.61
CA VAL A 38 -10.47 -11.65 -6.88
C VAL A 38 -11.92 -11.50 -6.48
N VAL A 39 -12.81 -11.88 -7.38
CA VAL A 39 -14.24 -12.08 -7.12
C VAL A 39 -14.54 -13.57 -7.24
N ILE A 40 -15.12 -14.15 -6.21
CA ILE A 40 -15.47 -15.57 -6.16
C ILE A 40 -16.89 -15.78 -6.62
N MET A 41 -17.10 -16.81 -7.45
CA MET A 41 -18.42 -17.24 -7.90
C MET A 41 -18.73 -18.64 -7.37
N THR A 42 -19.97 -18.88 -6.94
CA THR A 42 -20.41 -20.20 -6.45
C THR A 42 -21.79 -20.57 -6.98
N GLY A 43 -22.04 -21.86 -7.15
CA GLY A 43 -23.35 -22.40 -7.49
C GLY A 43 -24.26 -22.71 -6.28
N HIS A 44 -23.72 -22.65 -5.06
CA HIS A 44 -24.46 -22.87 -3.81
C HIS A 44 -23.91 -21.94 -2.74
N GLY A 45 -24.80 -21.24 -2.07
CA GLY A 45 -24.49 -20.33 -0.96
C GLY A 45 -23.93 -21.08 0.26
N ASP A 46 -22.67 -21.43 0.19
CA ASP A 46 -21.95 -22.00 1.32
C ASP A 46 -21.30 -20.87 2.12
N VAL A 47 -21.83 -20.64 3.31
CA VAL A 47 -21.36 -19.58 4.23
C VAL A 47 -19.90 -19.78 4.63
N ASP A 48 -19.46 -21.04 4.76
CA ASP A 48 -18.08 -21.33 5.14
C ASP A 48 -17.11 -20.99 3.99
N SER A 49 -17.47 -21.33 2.76
CA SER A 49 -16.72 -20.93 1.56
C SER A 49 -16.68 -19.41 1.38
N ALA A 50 -17.79 -18.70 1.64
CA ALA A 50 -17.80 -17.23 1.62
C ALA A 50 -16.86 -16.64 2.67
N ARG A 51 -16.88 -17.16 3.89
CA ARG A 51 -15.99 -16.73 4.97
C ARG A 51 -14.53 -16.96 4.63
N GLU A 52 -14.20 -18.09 4.02
CA GLU A 52 -12.83 -18.39 3.57
C GLU A 52 -12.38 -17.45 2.44
N ALA A 53 -13.25 -17.19 1.46
CA ALA A 53 -13.00 -16.24 0.37
C ALA A 53 -12.66 -14.84 0.90
N PHE A 54 -13.45 -14.32 1.85
CA PHE A 54 -13.20 -13.01 2.47
C PHE A 54 -11.92 -12.99 3.33
N ARG A 55 -11.61 -14.07 4.07
CA ARG A 55 -10.32 -14.20 4.77
C ARG A 55 -9.14 -14.18 3.81
N ALA A 56 -9.32 -14.70 2.60
CA ALA A 56 -8.32 -14.66 1.54
C ALA A 56 -8.39 -13.34 0.72
N MET A 57 -8.98 -12.27 1.28
CA MET A 57 -9.03 -10.94 0.68
C MET A 57 -9.81 -10.84 -0.65
N ALA A 58 -10.78 -11.72 -0.89
CA ALA A 58 -11.69 -11.56 -2.03
C ALA A 58 -12.42 -10.21 -1.98
N VAL A 59 -12.67 -9.62 -3.14
CA VAL A 59 -13.43 -8.36 -3.27
C VAL A 59 -14.90 -8.62 -2.97
N ASP A 60 -15.46 -9.66 -3.60
CA ASP A 60 -16.86 -10.06 -3.41
C ASP A 60 -17.03 -11.57 -3.64
N PHE A 61 -18.21 -12.05 -3.23
CA PHE A 61 -18.63 -13.42 -3.35
C PHE A 61 -20.03 -13.45 -3.97
N LEU A 62 -20.13 -13.98 -5.18
CA LEU A 62 -21.35 -13.94 -5.99
C LEU A 62 -21.95 -15.33 -6.16
N GLU A 63 -23.25 -15.46 -5.89
CA GLU A 63 -23.99 -16.71 -6.09
C GLU A 63 -24.54 -16.79 -7.52
N LYS A 64 -24.45 -17.97 -8.10
CA LYS A 64 -25.08 -18.30 -9.40
C LYS A 64 -26.56 -18.65 -9.22
N PRO A 65 -27.47 -18.21 -10.13
CA PRO A 65 -27.23 -17.48 -11.36
C PRO A 65 -26.77 -16.03 -11.09
N LEU A 66 -25.74 -15.57 -11.81
CA LEU A 66 -25.16 -14.25 -11.60
C LEU A 66 -26.16 -13.15 -11.98
N ASP A 67 -26.40 -12.25 -11.03
CA ASP A 67 -27.04 -10.97 -11.32
C ASP A 67 -26.04 -10.03 -12.01
N GLY A 68 -26.38 -9.56 -13.21
CA GLY A 68 -25.48 -8.71 -14.00
C GLY A 68 -25.14 -7.39 -13.31
N THR A 69 -26.07 -6.81 -12.55
CA THR A 69 -25.84 -5.55 -11.81
C THR A 69 -24.84 -5.78 -10.67
N ARG A 70 -25.01 -6.86 -9.92
CA ARG A 70 -24.07 -7.22 -8.84
C ARG A 70 -22.69 -7.58 -9.37
N LEU A 71 -22.62 -8.31 -10.48
CA LEU A 71 -21.35 -8.65 -11.12
C LEU A 71 -20.59 -7.39 -11.57
N LEU A 72 -21.27 -6.46 -12.22
CA LEU A 72 -20.66 -5.19 -12.66
C LEU A 72 -20.22 -4.34 -11.47
N ALA A 73 -20.99 -4.31 -10.38
CA ALA A 73 -20.61 -3.61 -9.16
C ALA A 73 -19.35 -4.22 -8.52
N ALA A 74 -19.27 -5.55 -8.42
CA ALA A 74 -18.09 -6.23 -7.89
C ALA A 74 -16.82 -5.98 -8.76
N ILE A 75 -16.98 -5.99 -10.07
CA ILE A 75 -15.90 -5.66 -11.00
C ILE A 75 -15.44 -4.21 -10.81
N ALA A 76 -16.38 -3.26 -10.73
CA ALA A 76 -16.06 -1.85 -10.51
C ALA A 76 -15.31 -1.63 -9.18
N GLU A 77 -15.75 -2.29 -8.11
CA GLU A 77 -15.05 -2.27 -6.81
C GLU A 77 -13.64 -2.86 -6.92
N ALA A 78 -13.47 -3.97 -7.66
CA ALA A 78 -12.17 -4.57 -7.88
C ALA A 78 -11.19 -3.62 -8.56
N PHE A 79 -11.61 -2.92 -9.62
CA PHE A 79 -10.80 -1.93 -10.29
C PHE A 79 -10.48 -0.72 -9.40
N GLU A 80 -11.44 -0.27 -8.60
CA GLU A 80 -11.23 0.84 -7.67
C GLU A 80 -10.21 0.47 -6.58
N ARG A 81 -10.27 -0.74 -6.01
CA ARG A 81 -9.27 -1.24 -5.06
C ARG A 81 -7.88 -1.31 -5.70
N GLN A 82 -7.79 -1.79 -6.95
CA GLN A 82 -6.51 -1.84 -7.67
C GLN A 82 -5.94 -0.43 -7.91
N ARG A 83 -6.78 0.52 -8.31
CA ARG A 83 -6.39 1.92 -8.49
C ARG A 83 -5.86 2.52 -7.18
N GLN A 84 -6.59 2.37 -6.09
CA GLN A 84 -6.17 2.87 -4.76
C GLN A 84 -4.85 2.26 -4.30
N ALA A 85 -4.65 0.96 -4.52
CA ALA A 85 -3.40 0.27 -4.20
C ALA A 85 -2.23 0.82 -5.04
N ALA A 86 -2.46 1.05 -6.34
CA ALA A 86 -1.45 1.65 -7.23
C ALA A 86 -1.10 3.08 -6.82
N ASP A 87 -2.10 3.91 -6.51
CA ASP A 87 -1.90 5.29 -6.06
C ASP A 87 -1.12 5.34 -4.73
N ALA A 88 -1.46 4.45 -3.79
CA ALA A 88 -0.75 4.32 -2.52
C ALA A 88 0.71 3.86 -2.71
N ALA A 89 0.96 2.92 -3.63
CA ALA A 89 2.30 2.45 -3.95
C ALA A 89 3.14 3.56 -4.62
N ALA A 90 2.55 4.32 -5.54
CA ALA A 90 3.20 5.46 -6.20
C ALA A 90 3.57 6.55 -5.18
N SER A 91 2.65 6.87 -4.26
CA SER A 91 2.88 7.85 -3.19
C SER A 91 4.02 7.41 -2.27
N ARG A 92 4.02 6.14 -1.82
CA ARG A 92 5.13 5.59 -1.01
C ARG A 92 6.47 5.63 -1.74
N SER A 93 6.49 5.25 -3.02
CA SER A 93 7.70 5.32 -3.84
C SER A 93 8.22 6.74 -4.00
N GLN A 94 7.33 7.73 -4.12
CA GLN A 94 7.70 9.15 -4.19
C GLN A 94 8.30 9.64 -2.87
N ILE A 95 7.69 9.30 -1.74
CA ILE A 95 8.22 9.63 -0.41
C ILE A 95 9.60 9.01 -0.23
N GLN A 96 9.75 7.72 -0.55
CA GLN A 96 11.03 7.03 -0.42
C GLN A 96 12.14 7.70 -1.26
N ARG A 97 11.85 8.06 -2.51
CA ARG A 97 12.82 8.78 -3.36
C ARG A 97 13.25 10.13 -2.76
N ARG A 98 12.32 10.86 -2.14
CA ARG A 98 12.65 12.13 -1.44
C ARG A 98 13.53 11.87 -0.22
N LEU A 99 13.25 10.85 0.56
CA LEU A 99 14.07 10.42 1.71
C LEU A 99 15.48 9.98 1.27
N ASP A 100 15.57 9.25 0.17
CA ASP A 100 16.86 8.80 -0.41
C ASP A 100 17.73 9.99 -0.89
N GLY A 101 17.09 11.09 -1.30
CA GLY A 101 17.74 12.34 -1.69
C GLY A 101 18.33 13.17 -0.53
N LEU A 102 18.10 12.75 0.73
CA LEU A 102 18.71 13.41 1.89
C LEU A 102 20.18 13.01 2.07
N THR A 103 21.00 13.98 2.37
CA THR A 103 22.39 13.71 2.80
C THR A 103 22.41 13.03 4.17
N PRO A 104 23.51 12.34 4.54
CA PRO A 104 23.64 11.73 5.87
C PRO A 104 23.34 12.73 6.99
N ARG A 105 23.82 13.97 6.86
CA ARG A 105 23.62 15.01 7.86
C ARG A 105 22.17 15.50 7.97
N GLU A 106 21.50 15.62 6.84
CA GLU A 106 20.06 15.95 6.82
C GLU A 106 19.21 14.83 7.45
N ARG A 107 19.59 13.56 7.24
CA ARG A 107 18.92 12.41 7.90
C ARG A 107 19.12 12.41 9.41
N GLU A 108 20.34 12.72 9.88
CA GLU A 108 20.64 12.85 11.32
C GLU A 108 19.82 13.96 11.99
N VAL A 109 19.71 15.12 11.31
CA VAL A 109 18.87 16.23 11.78
C VAL A 109 17.41 15.84 11.75
N MET A 110 16.91 15.20 10.67
CA MET A 110 15.54 14.72 10.54
C MET A 110 15.15 13.83 11.72
N ALA A 111 15.95 12.81 12.02
CA ALA A 111 15.66 11.86 13.09
C ALA A 111 15.46 12.55 14.46
N ARG A 112 16.25 13.57 14.75
CA ARG A 112 16.16 14.34 16.01
C ARG A 112 14.98 15.29 16.03
N VAL A 113 14.68 15.93 14.91
CA VAL A 113 13.48 16.78 14.78
C VAL A 113 12.22 15.98 14.98
N VAL A 114 12.11 14.79 14.37
CA VAL A 114 10.98 13.86 14.55
C VAL A 114 10.89 13.36 16.00
N ALA A 115 12.02 13.17 16.68
CA ALA A 115 12.07 12.84 18.10
C ALA A 115 11.74 14.04 19.03
N GLY A 116 11.36 15.20 18.48
CA GLY A 116 10.97 16.39 19.25
C GLY A 116 12.13 17.19 19.86
N ARG A 117 13.37 16.98 19.43
CA ARG A 117 14.54 17.72 19.94
C ARG A 117 14.54 19.15 19.43
N HIS A 118 14.93 20.08 20.31
CA HIS A 118 15.13 21.48 19.95
C HIS A 118 16.47 21.70 19.23
N ASN A 119 16.56 22.75 18.40
CA ASN A 119 17.75 23.04 17.61
C ASN A 119 19.05 23.12 18.45
N ARG A 120 18.97 23.59 19.70
CA ARG A 120 20.12 23.66 20.62
C ARG A 120 20.61 22.28 21.05
N GLU A 121 19.68 21.37 21.33
CA GLU A 121 19.98 19.97 21.70
C GLU A 121 20.60 19.23 20.50
N ILE A 122 19.98 19.39 19.31
CA ILE A 122 20.50 18.82 18.05
C ILE A 122 21.93 19.32 17.77
N ALA A 123 22.16 20.61 17.96
CA ALA A 123 23.46 21.23 17.77
C ALA A 123 24.52 20.62 18.69
N ALA A 124 24.20 20.45 19.98
CA ALA A 124 25.07 19.82 20.96
C ALA A 124 25.37 18.35 20.61
N GLU A 125 24.34 17.56 20.30
CA GLU A 125 24.47 16.13 19.95
C GLU A 125 25.30 15.91 18.68
N LEU A 126 25.15 16.80 17.69
CA LEU A 126 25.82 16.68 16.40
C LEU A 126 27.16 17.44 16.33
N ALA A 127 27.56 18.11 17.42
CA ALA A 127 28.80 18.95 17.50
C ALA A 127 28.85 20.02 16.38
N ILE A 128 27.73 20.72 16.13
CA ILE A 128 27.61 21.83 15.16
C ILE A 128 26.93 23.04 15.80
N SER A 129 26.91 24.17 15.09
CA SER A 129 26.18 25.34 15.59
C SER A 129 24.67 25.20 15.41
N PRO A 130 23.84 25.84 16.26
CA PRO A 130 22.39 25.91 16.06
C PRO A 130 22.02 26.50 14.69
N ARG A 131 22.77 27.44 14.19
CA ARG A 131 22.59 28.02 12.85
C ARG A 131 22.80 26.98 11.75
N THR A 132 23.77 26.09 11.92
CA THR A 132 24.02 24.98 10.99
C THR A 132 22.86 23.97 11.01
N VAL A 133 22.27 23.70 12.18
CA VAL A 133 21.06 22.87 12.31
C VAL A 133 19.90 23.48 11.53
N GLU A 134 19.67 24.79 11.65
CA GLU A 134 18.62 25.49 10.89
C GLU A 134 18.80 25.34 9.38
N VAL A 135 20.05 25.49 8.90
CA VAL A 135 20.34 25.32 7.47
C VAL A 135 20.06 23.89 7.00
N HIS A 136 20.50 22.86 7.74
CA HIS A 136 20.21 21.47 7.41
C HIS A 136 18.71 21.18 7.47
N LYS A 137 18.01 21.71 8.48
CA LYS A 137 16.56 21.57 8.63
C LYS A 137 15.81 22.20 7.46
N ALA A 138 16.17 23.41 7.05
CA ALA A 138 15.55 24.09 5.92
C ALA A 138 15.74 23.30 4.60
N ARG A 139 16.97 22.86 4.30
CA ARG A 139 17.29 22.07 3.11
C ARG A 139 16.57 20.72 3.10
N MET A 140 16.51 20.06 4.23
CA MET A 140 15.79 18.80 4.40
C MET A 140 14.30 18.97 4.14
N MET A 141 13.66 19.99 4.75
CA MET A 141 12.24 20.28 4.57
C MET A 141 11.91 20.61 3.12
N ASP A 142 12.75 21.38 2.44
CA ASP A 142 12.63 21.70 1.02
C ASP A 142 12.69 20.43 0.15
N LYS A 143 13.69 19.58 0.34
CA LYS A 143 13.84 18.30 -0.38
C LYS A 143 12.67 17.35 -0.16
N LEU A 144 12.12 17.31 1.05
CA LEU A 144 10.97 16.49 1.38
C LEU A 144 9.64 17.12 0.92
N GLY A 145 9.64 18.42 0.59
CA GLY A 145 8.45 19.15 0.19
C GLY A 145 7.45 19.31 1.34
N VAL A 146 7.94 19.52 2.57
CA VAL A 146 7.11 19.72 3.77
C VAL A 146 7.30 21.14 4.31
N ALA A 147 6.19 21.79 4.69
CA ALA A 147 6.19 23.16 5.18
C ALA A 147 6.28 23.26 6.73
N SER A 148 6.03 22.15 7.44
CA SER A 148 5.99 22.15 8.90
C SER A 148 6.58 20.88 9.51
N VAL A 149 7.02 20.98 10.79
CA VAL A 149 7.47 19.80 11.56
C VAL A 149 6.34 18.78 11.70
N ALA A 150 5.09 19.22 11.82
CA ALA A 150 3.96 18.31 11.89
C ALA A 150 3.77 17.49 10.59
N GLU A 151 4.00 18.10 9.43
CA GLU A 151 4.02 17.38 8.15
C GLU A 151 5.19 16.41 8.05
N LEU A 152 6.38 16.82 8.53
CA LEU A 152 7.56 15.96 8.59
C LEU A 152 7.31 14.72 9.45
N VAL A 153 6.70 14.87 10.62
CA VAL A 153 6.34 13.76 11.50
C VAL A 153 5.34 12.83 10.81
N ARG A 154 4.29 13.37 10.20
CA ARG A 154 3.32 12.56 9.42
C ARG A 154 3.99 11.78 8.30
N LEU A 155 4.88 12.42 7.55
CA LEU A 155 5.64 11.77 6.48
C LEU A 155 6.56 10.66 6.98
N SER A 156 7.08 10.78 8.19
CA SER A 156 7.98 9.77 8.79
C SER A 156 7.26 8.57 9.41
N LEU A 157 5.94 8.67 9.65
CA LEU A 157 5.11 7.62 10.26
C LEU A 157 4.34 6.79 9.23
N GLY A 158 4.21 7.25 8.00
CA GLY A 158 3.46 6.59 6.93
C GLY A 158 4.29 5.94 5.89
#